data_9637265110ef896e6baa3739f5dcb388
#
_entry.id   9637265110ef896e6baa3739f5dcb388
#
_cell.length_a   1.000
_cell.length_b   1.000
_cell.length_c   1.000
_cell.angle_alpha   90.00
_cell.angle_beta   90.00
_cell.angle_gamma   90.00
#
_symmetry.space_group_name_H-M   'P 1'
#
loop_
_entity.id
_entity.type
_entity.pdbx_description
1 polymer ?
#
loop_
_entity_poly.entity_id
_entity_poly.type
_entity_poly.pdbx_seq_one_letter_code
_entity_poly.pdbx_strand_id
1 'polypeptide(L)'
;MAEHISYAPTSGLTYDPSDPVYWDTDALQGEIDRTFEICHGCRMCFKYCDSFPSLFSFVDERHDGDVRSITADETAEVMDACFQCKLCEVQCPYTVRDSHEFQLDFPKLVHRYKAQRARAEGISRRDRILGNPDRTAALARA
;
A
#
# COMPACT_ATOMS: atom_id res chain seq x y z
N MET A 1 18.62 15.92 -12.39
CA MET A 1 17.15 16.02 -12.29
C MET A 1 16.62 14.61 -12.15
N ALA A 2 15.88 14.32 -11.09
CA ALA A 2 15.20 13.05 -10.99
C ALA A 2 14.16 12.97 -12.12
N GLU A 3 14.15 11.87 -12.87
CA GLU A 3 13.17 11.64 -13.90
C GLU A 3 11.79 11.48 -13.22
N HIS A 4 10.82 12.28 -13.62
CA HIS A 4 9.48 12.27 -13.01
C HIS A 4 8.81 10.91 -13.20
N ILE A 5 8.27 10.34 -12.13
CA ILE A 5 7.51 9.08 -12.21
C ILE A 5 6.18 9.36 -12.93
N SER A 6 5.87 8.56 -13.94
CA SER A 6 4.59 8.68 -14.65
C SER A 6 3.42 8.35 -13.72
N TYR A 7 2.36 9.16 -13.78
CA TYR A 7 1.14 8.90 -13.02
C TYR A 7 0.21 7.87 -13.69
N ALA A 8 0.46 7.57 -14.97
CA ALA A 8 -0.31 6.55 -15.67
C ALA A 8 -0.11 5.17 -15.05
N PRO A 9 -1.17 4.34 -14.99
CA PRO A 9 -1.06 2.96 -14.52
C PRO A 9 0.03 2.20 -15.27
N THR A 10 0.82 1.41 -14.53
CA THR A 10 1.81 0.52 -15.13
C THR A 10 1.14 -0.80 -15.56
N SER A 11 1.87 -1.62 -16.32
CA SER A 11 1.44 -3.00 -16.61
C SER A 11 1.30 -3.87 -15.35
N GLY A 12 1.81 -3.39 -14.22
CA GLY A 12 1.73 -4.04 -12.92
C GLY A 12 0.46 -3.72 -12.13
N LEU A 13 -0.41 -2.83 -12.64
CA LEU A 13 -1.64 -2.49 -11.94
C LEU A 13 -2.61 -3.66 -11.91
N THR A 14 -2.82 -4.21 -10.75
CA THR A 14 -3.89 -5.15 -10.45
C THR A 14 -4.17 -5.15 -8.94
N TYR A 15 -5.41 -5.36 -8.57
CA TYR A 15 -5.86 -5.54 -7.20
C TYR A 15 -6.52 -6.92 -6.99
N ASP A 16 -6.45 -7.79 -8.01
CA ASP A 16 -7.06 -9.12 -8.00
C ASP A 16 -6.02 -10.19 -7.66
N PRO A 17 -6.14 -10.90 -6.51
CA PRO A 17 -5.22 -11.97 -6.12
C PRO A 17 -5.20 -13.17 -7.08
N SER A 18 -6.20 -13.31 -7.95
CA SER A 18 -6.24 -14.37 -8.97
C SER A 18 -5.36 -14.05 -10.18
N ASP A 19 -5.00 -12.79 -10.37
CA ASP A 19 -4.09 -12.36 -11.42
C ASP A 19 -2.64 -12.71 -11.03
N PRO A 20 -1.88 -13.43 -11.88
CA PRO A 20 -0.48 -13.74 -11.61
C PRO A 20 0.39 -12.48 -11.34
N VAL A 21 0.11 -11.37 -12.00
CA VAL A 21 0.81 -10.09 -11.81
C VAL A 21 0.65 -9.54 -10.40
N TYR A 22 -0.43 -9.90 -9.70
CA TYR A 22 -0.62 -9.52 -8.30
C TYR A 22 0.52 -9.96 -7.40
N TRP A 23 1.17 -11.08 -7.73
CA TRP A 23 2.24 -11.70 -6.94
C TRP A 23 3.65 -11.35 -7.45
N ASP A 24 3.76 -10.56 -8.50
CA ASP A 24 5.03 -10.07 -9.02
C ASP A 24 5.53 -8.89 -8.17
N THR A 25 6.73 -9.03 -7.61
CA THR A 25 7.31 -8.03 -6.69
C THR A 25 7.76 -6.76 -7.41
N ASP A 26 8.30 -6.87 -8.63
CA ASP A 26 8.75 -5.72 -9.40
C ASP A 26 7.55 -4.92 -9.92
N ALA A 27 6.50 -5.61 -10.35
CA ALA A 27 5.24 -5.01 -10.74
C ALA A 27 4.57 -4.27 -9.56
N LEU A 28 4.62 -4.84 -8.34
CA LEU A 28 4.14 -4.18 -7.14
C LEU A 28 4.98 -2.94 -6.80
N GLN A 29 6.31 -3.05 -6.87
CA GLN A 29 7.20 -1.91 -6.58
C GLN A 29 6.93 -0.73 -7.51
N GLY A 30 6.76 -0.99 -8.80
CA GLY A 30 6.39 0.06 -9.76
C GLY A 30 5.09 0.79 -9.41
N GLU A 31 4.08 0.06 -8.93
CA GLU A 31 2.81 0.64 -8.48
C GLU A 31 2.94 1.36 -7.13
N ILE A 32 3.82 0.91 -6.23
CA ILE A 32 4.13 1.60 -4.98
C ILE A 32 4.79 2.95 -5.29
N ASP A 33 5.83 2.98 -6.10
CA ASP A 33 6.55 4.19 -6.46
C ASP A 33 5.61 5.21 -7.12
N ARG A 34 4.79 4.76 -8.06
CA ARG A 34 3.78 5.60 -8.72
C ARG A 34 2.75 6.16 -7.74
N THR A 35 2.21 5.31 -6.88
CA THR A 35 1.20 5.73 -5.90
C THR A 35 1.79 6.69 -4.88
N PHE A 36 2.99 6.42 -4.38
CA PHE A 36 3.68 7.29 -3.44
C PHE A 36 3.97 8.67 -4.05
N GLU A 37 4.38 8.71 -5.32
CA GLU A 37 4.62 9.97 -6.04
C GLU A 37 3.34 10.80 -6.14
N ILE A 38 2.22 10.19 -6.52
CA ILE A 38 0.94 10.88 -6.62
C ILE A 38 0.46 11.34 -5.23
N CYS A 39 0.55 10.48 -4.22
CA CYS A 39 0.13 10.81 -2.85
C CYS A 39 1.00 11.91 -2.24
N HIS A 40 2.31 11.87 -2.46
CA HIS A 40 3.25 12.91 -2.01
C HIS A 40 2.96 14.26 -2.66
N GLY A 41 2.65 14.29 -3.95
CA GLY A 41 2.28 15.51 -4.66
C GLY A 41 0.92 16.07 -4.22
N CYS A 42 -0.05 15.21 -3.92
CA CYS A 42 -1.43 15.60 -3.57
C CYS A 42 -1.59 15.97 -2.09
N ARG A 43 -1.04 15.19 -1.15
CA ARG A 43 -1.04 15.40 0.31
C ARG A 43 -2.40 15.53 1.01
N MET A 44 -3.50 15.26 0.35
CA MET A 44 -4.84 15.45 0.94
C MET A 44 -5.14 14.55 2.14
N CYS A 45 -4.52 13.37 2.20
CA CYS A 45 -4.85 12.33 3.18
C CYS A 45 -4.00 12.38 4.46
N PHE A 46 -3.18 13.39 4.67
CA PHE A 46 -2.20 13.43 5.78
C PHE A 46 -2.82 13.35 7.18
N LYS A 47 -4.12 13.62 7.33
CA LYS A 47 -4.82 13.63 8.63
C LYS A 47 -5.46 12.30 9.01
N TYR A 48 -5.49 11.30 8.12
CA TYR A 48 -6.31 10.12 8.35
C TYR A 48 -5.61 9.02 9.13
N CYS A 49 -4.31 8.87 8.95
CA CYS A 49 -3.50 7.86 9.65
C CYS A 49 -2.01 8.24 9.58
N ASP A 50 -1.17 7.47 10.22
CA ASP A 50 0.28 7.71 10.27
C ASP A 50 1.01 7.33 8.97
N SER A 51 0.38 6.58 8.04
CA SER A 51 1.00 6.18 6.77
C SER A 51 1.45 7.38 5.93
N PHE A 52 0.58 8.37 5.75
CA PHE A 52 0.88 9.51 4.89
C PHE A 52 1.86 10.51 5.51
N PRO A 53 1.75 10.90 6.79
CA PRO A 53 2.77 11.70 7.44
C PRO A 53 4.16 11.04 7.41
N SER A 54 4.25 9.73 7.65
CA SER A 54 5.51 8.99 7.55
C SER A 54 6.08 9.03 6.13
N LEU A 55 5.24 8.76 5.13
CA LEU A 55 5.65 8.86 3.72
C LEU A 55 6.20 10.24 3.38
N PHE A 56 5.47 11.29 3.73
CA PHE A 56 5.87 12.67 3.40
C PHE A 56 7.14 13.09 4.11
N SER A 57 7.29 12.74 5.40
CA SER A 57 8.52 13.01 6.16
C SER A 57 9.73 12.28 5.58
N PHE A 58 9.58 11.01 5.19
CA PHE A 58 10.68 10.28 4.56
C PHE A 58 11.11 10.93 3.25
N VAL A 59 10.17 11.23 2.38
CA VAL A 59 10.47 11.85 1.07
C VAL A 59 11.09 13.23 1.24
N ASP A 60 10.49 14.08 2.08
CA ASP A 60 10.93 15.48 2.22
C ASP A 60 12.22 15.63 3.01
N GLU A 61 12.38 14.88 4.12
CA GLU A 61 13.47 15.13 5.08
C GLU A 61 14.69 14.24 4.84
N ARG A 62 14.52 13.08 4.19
CA ARG A 62 15.61 12.10 4.00
C ARG A 62 16.01 11.90 2.55
N HIS A 63 15.13 12.18 1.61
CA HIS A 63 15.32 11.85 0.20
C HIS A 63 15.17 13.04 -0.76
N ASP A 64 15.23 14.27 -0.26
CA ASP A 64 15.19 15.51 -1.07
C ASP A 64 14.02 15.56 -2.08
N GLY A 65 12.88 14.98 -1.73
CA GLY A 65 11.68 14.93 -2.57
C GLY A 65 11.67 13.78 -3.59
N ASP A 66 12.64 12.88 -3.56
CA ASP A 66 12.70 11.72 -4.47
C ASP A 66 12.08 10.47 -3.86
N VAL A 67 10.89 10.12 -4.31
CA VAL A 67 10.14 8.93 -3.89
C VAL A 67 10.89 7.63 -4.20
N ARG A 68 11.67 7.57 -5.28
CA ARG A 68 12.43 6.37 -5.67
C ARG A 68 13.55 6.02 -4.70
N SER A 69 13.98 6.98 -3.90
CA SER A 69 15.03 6.79 -2.92
C SER A 69 14.54 6.21 -1.59
N ILE A 70 13.21 6.07 -1.41
CA ILE A 70 12.62 5.43 -0.23
C ILE A 70 13.10 3.99 -0.11
N THR A 71 13.59 3.64 1.08
CA THR A 71 14.10 2.30 1.35
C THR A 71 12.97 1.28 1.57
N ALA A 72 13.32 -0.01 1.48
CA ALA A 72 12.36 -1.09 1.77
C ALA A 72 11.81 -1.03 3.21
N ASP A 73 12.64 -0.63 4.17
CA ASP A 73 12.22 -0.49 5.59
C ASP A 73 11.26 0.68 5.77
N GLU A 74 11.52 1.81 5.12
CA GLU A 74 10.62 2.96 5.14
C GLU A 74 9.29 2.65 4.43
N THR A 75 9.34 1.94 3.30
CA THR A 75 8.12 1.42 2.64
C THR A 75 7.32 0.53 3.59
N ALA A 76 7.99 -0.40 4.28
CA ALA A 76 7.34 -1.27 5.26
C ALA A 76 6.67 -0.47 6.39
N GLU A 77 7.33 0.57 6.91
CA GLU A 77 6.78 1.44 7.95
C GLU A 77 5.51 2.15 7.47
N VAL A 78 5.53 2.73 6.26
CA VAL A 78 4.35 3.37 5.66
C VAL A 78 3.20 2.38 5.49
N MET A 79 3.49 1.17 4.98
CA MET A 79 2.48 0.15 4.73
C MET A 79 1.92 -0.45 6.03
N ASP A 80 2.75 -0.61 7.05
CA ASP A 80 2.34 -1.17 8.36
C ASP A 80 1.50 -0.20 9.19
N ALA A 81 1.69 1.10 9.00
CA ALA A 81 0.85 2.13 9.62
C ALA A 81 -0.60 2.13 9.10
N CYS A 82 -0.88 1.49 7.96
CA CYS A 82 -2.23 1.37 7.40
C CYS A 82 -3.04 0.28 8.11
N PHE A 83 -4.16 0.66 8.71
CA PHE A 83 -5.12 -0.25 9.37
C PHE A 83 -6.43 -0.46 8.58
N GLN A 84 -6.41 -0.19 7.28
CA GLN A 84 -7.50 -0.50 6.34
C GLN A 84 -8.84 0.22 6.63
N CYS A 85 -8.81 1.43 7.20
CA CYS A 85 -10.03 2.21 7.46
C CYS A 85 -10.70 2.77 6.19
N LYS A 86 -9.98 2.83 5.07
CA LYS A 86 -10.42 3.29 3.74
C LYS A 86 -10.84 4.77 3.64
N LEU A 87 -10.62 5.59 4.66
CA LEU A 87 -10.91 7.02 4.59
C LEU A 87 -10.15 7.73 3.46
N CYS A 88 -8.90 7.34 3.22
CA CYS A 88 -8.10 7.87 2.12
C CYS A 88 -8.70 7.54 0.74
N GLU A 89 -9.30 6.37 0.57
CA GLU A 89 -9.96 5.98 -0.68
C GLU A 89 -11.23 6.80 -0.90
N VAL A 90 -12.03 7.02 0.14
CA VAL A 90 -13.25 7.84 0.05
C VAL A 90 -12.93 9.31 -0.31
N GLN A 91 -11.83 9.85 0.22
CA GLN A 91 -11.40 11.22 -0.04
C GLN A 91 -10.67 11.39 -1.38
N CYS A 92 -10.03 10.34 -1.89
CA CYS A 92 -9.16 10.43 -3.05
C CYS A 92 -9.94 10.74 -4.34
N PRO A 93 -9.55 11.79 -5.10
CA PRO A 93 -10.21 12.10 -6.37
C PRO A 93 -9.72 11.23 -7.54
N TYR A 94 -8.68 10.39 -7.34
CA TYR A 94 -7.98 9.65 -8.39
C TYR A 94 -8.29 8.15 -8.38
N THR A 95 -9.44 7.75 -7.82
CA THR A 95 -9.75 6.35 -7.55
C THR A 95 -10.35 5.63 -8.75
N VAL A 96 -10.24 4.28 -8.70
CA VAL A 96 -10.99 3.38 -9.57
C VAL A 96 -12.50 3.61 -9.44
N ARG A 97 -12.99 3.86 -8.23
CA ARG A 97 -14.41 4.15 -7.94
C ARG A 97 -14.92 5.34 -8.75
N ASP A 98 -14.12 6.40 -8.85
CA ASP A 98 -14.48 7.61 -9.58
C ASP A 98 -14.09 7.55 -11.06
N SER A 99 -13.69 6.39 -11.55
CA SER A 99 -13.26 6.14 -12.94
C SER A 99 -12.13 7.05 -13.40
N HIS A 100 -11.26 7.46 -12.47
CA HIS A 100 -10.13 8.32 -12.79
C HIS A 100 -9.03 7.52 -13.49
N GLU A 101 -8.34 8.13 -14.46
CA GLU A 101 -7.30 7.50 -15.26
C GLU A 101 -6.12 6.95 -14.43
N PHE A 102 -5.83 7.51 -13.24
CA PHE A 102 -4.77 7.00 -12.37
C PHE A 102 -5.14 5.71 -11.64
N GLN A 103 -6.40 5.39 -11.51
CA GLN A 103 -6.92 4.15 -10.93
C GLN A 103 -6.29 3.80 -9.58
N LEU A 104 -6.15 4.79 -8.68
CA LEU A 104 -5.58 4.59 -7.36
C LEU A 104 -6.55 3.88 -6.42
N ASP A 105 -6.00 2.96 -5.64
CA ASP A 105 -6.64 2.41 -4.45
C ASP A 105 -5.55 2.07 -3.42
N PHE A 106 -5.19 3.04 -2.59
CA PHE A 106 -4.13 2.88 -1.60
C PHE A 106 -4.41 1.72 -0.63
N PRO A 107 -5.60 1.54 -0.05
CA PRO A 107 -5.89 0.40 0.81
C PRO A 107 -5.68 -0.95 0.14
N LYS A 108 -6.07 -1.11 -1.13
CA LYS A 108 -5.84 -2.36 -1.87
C LYS A 108 -4.37 -2.57 -2.22
N LEU A 109 -3.64 -1.48 -2.50
CA LEU A 109 -2.19 -1.56 -2.71
C LEU A 109 -1.48 -2.06 -1.45
N VAL A 110 -1.82 -1.50 -0.27
CA VAL A 110 -1.30 -1.96 1.02
C VAL A 110 -1.67 -3.43 1.27
N HIS A 111 -2.88 -3.83 0.95
CA HIS A 111 -3.31 -5.23 1.08
C HIS A 111 -2.47 -6.16 0.20
N ARG A 112 -2.21 -5.78 -1.06
CA ARG A 112 -1.34 -6.53 -1.97
C ARG A 112 0.08 -6.63 -1.43
N TYR A 113 0.65 -5.53 -0.93
CA TYR A 113 1.97 -5.51 -0.30
C TYR A 113 2.06 -6.48 0.88
N LYS A 114 1.10 -6.40 1.82
CA LYS A 114 1.04 -7.29 2.99
C LYS A 114 0.83 -8.76 2.60
N ALA A 115 0.05 -9.03 1.56
CA ALA A 115 -0.17 -10.39 1.05
C ALA A 115 1.12 -10.99 0.47
N GLN A 116 1.85 -10.24 -0.35
CA GLN A 116 3.13 -10.68 -0.90
C GLN A 116 4.16 -10.92 0.21
N ARG A 117 4.28 -10.01 1.17
CA ARG A 117 5.17 -10.15 2.33
C ARG A 117 4.81 -11.39 3.16
N ALA A 118 3.54 -11.60 3.46
CA ALA A 118 3.08 -12.78 4.19
C ALA A 118 3.38 -14.09 3.45
N ARG A 119 3.32 -14.08 2.12
CA ARG A 119 3.68 -15.23 1.30
C ARG A 119 5.18 -15.52 1.31
N ALA A 120 6.02 -14.48 1.30
CA ALA A 120 7.47 -14.60 1.27
C ALA A 120 8.06 -14.94 2.65
N GLU A 121 7.61 -14.28 3.70
CA GLU A 121 8.17 -14.36 5.06
C GLU A 121 7.36 -15.28 5.98
N GLY A 122 6.15 -15.65 5.58
CA GLY A 122 5.19 -16.35 6.43
C GLY A 122 4.45 -15.40 7.37
N ILE A 123 3.57 -15.96 8.20
CA ILE A 123 2.79 -15.25 9.20
C ILE A 123 3.09 -15.77 10.60
N SER A 124 3.05 -14.89 11.59
CA SER A 124 3.29 -15.28 12.98
C SER A 124 2.25 -16.30 13.47
N ARG A 125 2.63 -17.10 14.48
CA ARG A 125 1.70 -18.06 15.11
C ARG A 125 0.47 -17.35 15.68
N ARG A 126 0.67 -16.19 16.29
CA ARG A 126 -0.40 -15.35 16.82
C ARG A 126 -1.38 -14.94 15.73
N ASP A 127 -0.88 -14.41 14.62
CA ASP A 127 -1.70 -13.91 13.53
C ASP A 127 -2.43 -15.04 12.82
N ARG A 128 -1.81 -16.23 12.73
CA ARG A 128 -2.45 -17.44 12.20
C ARG A 128 -3.62 -17.92 13.06
N ILE A 129 -3.51 -17.80 14.39
CA ILE A 129 -4.58 -18.17 15.33
C ILE A 129 -5.70 -17.14 15.27
N LEU A 130 -5.36 -15.85 15.40
CA LEU A 130 -6.34 -14.76 15.43
C LEU A 130 -7.01 -14.52 14.06
N GLY A 131 -6.30 -14.78 12.97
CA GLY A 131 -6.83 -14.67 11.61
C GLY A 131 -7.76 -15.80 11.17
N ASN A 132 -7.97 -16.81 12.03
CA ASN A 132 -8.93 -17.90 11.77
C ASN A 132 -10.13 -17.81 12.73
N PRO A 133 -11.18 -17.04 12.36
CA PRO A 133 -12.31 -16.80 13.25
C PRO A 133 -13.10 -18.08 13.58
N ASP A 134 -13.19 -19.02 12.66
CA ASP A 134 -13.93 -20.28 12.87
C ASP A 134 -13.26 -21.14 13.95
N ARG A 135 -11.95 -21.27 13.87
CA ARG A 135 -11.16 -22.01 14.86
C ARG A 135 -11.19 -21.32 16.23
N THR A 136 -11.08 -20.01 16.25
CA THR A 136 -11.13 -19.21 17.47
C THR A 136 -12.52 -19.34 18.13
N ALA A 137 -13.59 -19.28 17.35
CA ALA A 137 -14.95 -19.46 17.82
C ALA A 137 -15.21 -20.88 18.35
N ALA A 138 -14.66 -21.92 17.67
CA ALA A 138 -14.77 -23.30 18.13
C ALA A 138 -14.06 -23.51 19.50
N LEU A 139 -12.88 -22.91 19.67
CA LEU A 139 -12.15 -22.97 20.96
C LEU A 139 -12.86 -22.22 22.09
N ALA A 140 -13.54 -21.12 21.78
CA ALA A 140 -14.29 -20.33 22.76
C ALA A 140 -15.62 -21.01 23.21
N ARG A 141 -16.11 -22.01 22.48
CA ARG A 141 -17.32 -22.77 22.80
C ARG A 141 -17.02 -24.06 23.60
N ALA A 142 -15.78 -24.46 23.67
CA ALA A 142 -15.33 -25.63 24.43
C ALA A 142 -15.06 -25.29 25.90
#